data_5235a09ac98a007ce17b305d9c95c85a
#
_entry.id   5235a09ac98a007ce17b305d9c95c85a
#
_cell.length_a   1.000
_cell.length_b   1.000
_cell.length_c   1.000
_cell.angle_alpha   90.00
_cell.angle_beta   90.00
_cell.angle_gamma   90.00
#
_symmetry.space_group_name_H-M   'P 1'
#
loop_
_entity.id
_entity.type
_entity.pdbx_description
1 polymer ?
#
loop_
_entity_poly.entity_id
_entity_poly.type
_entity_poly.pdbx_seq_one_letter_code
_entity_poly.pdbx_strand_id
1 'polypeptide(L)'
;MKLSFETISIVGLGYIGLPTAAVFASRKIKVIGVDVNQHAVDTINRGQIHIIEPDLDMAVHAAVREGYLRATTRPESADAFLIAVPTPFKEGPTGPHHPDMDYIESASKSIAAVLKTGDLVILESTSPVGATEQMAAWLAEARPDLTFPQTHGESSDIRIAHCPERVLPGQVLRELVQNDRVIGGMTPRCSDAATRLYKTFVQGECIITNARTAEMCKLTENSFRDVNIAFANELSIVADKMGLDVWEVIRLANRHPRVNILQPGPGVGGHCIAVDPWFIVHGAPEDTPLIRTARGVNDGKIRHVIRKA
;
A
#
# COMPACT_ATOMS: atom_id res chain seq x y z
N MET A 1 -16.05 25.12 7.41
CA MET A 1 -17.01 24.11 6.92
C MET A 1 -16.55 22.74 7.41
N LYS A 2 -17.35 22.01 8.17
CA LYS A 2 -17.01 20.65 8.60
C LYS A 2 -17.03 19.75 7.36
N LEU A 3 -15.89 19.21 6.94
CA LEU A 3 -15.86 18.14 5.95
C LEU A 3 -16.49 16.90 6.62
N SER A 4 -17.66 16.52 6.20
CA SER A 4 -18.26 15.23 6.50
C SER A 4 -18.12 14.36 5.24
N PHE A 5 -17.55 13.19 5.38
CA PHE A 5 -17.49 12.19 4.31
C PHE A 5 -18.72 11.29 4.46
N GLU A 6 -19.71 11.48 3.61
CA GLU A 6 -20.93 10.64 3.62
C GLU A 6 -20.76 9.42 2.72
N THR A 7 -20.05 9.60 1.60
CA THR A 7 -19.81 8.54 0.62
C THR A 7 -18.32 8.50 0.26
N ILE A 8 -17.76 7.31 0.29
CA ILE A 8 -16.36 7.03 -0.07
C ILE A 8 -16.33 6.05 -1.24
N SER A 9 -15.48 6.29 -2.22
CA SER A 9 -15.17 5.35 -3.30
C SER A 9 -13.81 4.70 -3.06
N ILE A 10 -13.73 3.37 -3.12
CA ILE A 10 -12.46 2.61 -3.01
C ILE A 10 -12.23 1.87 -4.31
N VAL A 11 -11.15 2.22 -5.01
CA VAL A 11 -10.77 1.67 -6.31
C VAL A 11 -9.69 0.59 -6.11
N GLY A 12 -10.01 -0.63 -6.50
CA GLY A 12 -9.25 -1.85 -6.21
C GLY A 12 -9.76 -2.53 -4.95
N LEU A 13 -10.43 -3.68 -5.09
CA LEU A 13 -11.05 -4.42 -3.99
C LEU A 13 -10.26 -5.69 -3.64
N GLY A 14 -8.93 -5.60 -3.72
CA GLY A 14 -8.01 -6.66 -3.30
C GLY A 14 -7.79 -6.71 -1.78
N TYR A 15 -6.61 -7.25 -1.38
CA TYR A 15 -6.23 -7.49 0.02
C TYR A 15 -6.17 -6.22 0.90
N ILE A 16 -6.11 -5.03 0.32
CA ILE A 16 -6.14 -3.77 1.06
C ILE A 16 -7.51 -3.09 0.89
N GLY A 17 -7.98 -2.91 -0.33
CA GLY A 17 -9.17 -2.11 -0.58
C GLY A 17 -10.46 -2.71 -0.03
N LEU A 18 -10.67 -4.04 -0.11
CA LEU A 18 -11.88 -4.66 0.42
C LEU A 18 -11.95 -4.60 1.96
N PRO A 19 -10.89 -4.92 2.72
CA PRO A 19 -10.89 -4.70 4.17
C PRO A 19 -11.09 -3.24 4.57
N THR A 20 -10.43 -2.29 3.88
CA THR A 20 -10.60 -0.86 4.12
C THR A 20 -12.05 -0.44 3.89
N ALA A 21 -12.70 -0.96 2.82
CA ALA A 21 -14.11 -0.73 2.52
C ALA A 21 -15.03 -1.24 3.65
N ALA A 22 -14.77 -2.46 4.12
CA ALA A 22 -15.55 -3.05 5.21
C ALA A 22 -15.41 -2.27 6.53
N VAL A 23 -14.19 -1.77 6.84
CA VAL A 23 -13.95 -0.96 8.04
C VAL A 23 -14.69 0.38 7.97
N PHE A 24 -14.63 1.12 6.86
CA PHE A 24 -15.41 2.35 6.71
C PHE A 24 -16.93 2.10 6.79
N ALA A 25 -17.41 1.05 6.13
CA ALA A 25 -18.83 0.67 6.17
C ALA A 25 -19.29 0.34 7.59
N SER A 26 -18.44 -0.30 8.40
CA SER A 26 -18.73 -0.57 9.83
C SER A 26 -18.92 0.69 10.66
N ARG A 27 -18.40 1.83 10.20
CA ARG A 27 -18.59 3.17 10.79
C ARG A 27 -19.80 3.92 10.23
N LYS A 28 -20.67 3.22 9.47
CA LYS A 28 -21.89 3.76 8.86
C LYS A 28 -21.61 4.83 7.78
N ILE A 29 -20.45 4.76 7.16
CA ILE A 29 -20.11 5.54 5.98
C ILE A 29 -20.51 4.71 4.75
N LYS A 30 -21.16 5.32 3.77
CA LYS A 30 -21.48 4.65 2.51
C LYS A 30 -20.21 4.42 1.69
N VAL A 31 -19.96 3.18 1.31
CA VAL A 31 -18.77 2.81 0.52
C VAL A 31 -19.20 2.24 -0.82
N ILE A 32 -18.65 2.82 -1.89
CA ILE A 32 -18.74 2.33 -3.25
C ILE A 32 -17.37 1.70 -3.59
N GLY A 33 -17.30 0.36 -3.54
CA GLY A 33 -16.14 -0.36 -3.99
C GLY A 33 -16.12 -0.42 -5.52
N VAL A 34 -14.97 -0.15 -6.13
CA VAL A 34 -14.80 -0.19 -7.59
C VAL A 34 -13.72 -1.21 -7.93
N ASP A 35 -14.06 -2.19 -8.77
CA ASP A 35 -13.09 -3.16 -9.27
C ASP A 35 -13.41 -3.53 -10.73
N VAL A 36 -12.38 -3.67 -11.54
CA VAL A 36 -12.54 -4.07 -12.96
C VAL A 36 -12.98 -5.52 -13.12
N ASN A 37 -12.80 -6.35 -12.09
CA ASN A 37 -13.17 -7.75 -12.09
C ASN A 37 -14.65 -7.92 -11.72
N GLN A 38 -15.50 -8.17 -12.72
CA GLN A 38 -16.94 -8.38 -12.53
C GLN A 38 -17.24 -9.50 -11.52
N HIS A 39 -16.45 -10.58 -11.51
CA HIS A 39 -16.65 -11.68 -10.56
C HIS A 39 -16.44 -11.22 -9.10
N ALA A 40 -15.42 -10.40 -8.84
CA ALA A 40 -15.20 -9.81 -7.52
C ALA A 40 -16.37 -8.91 -7.11
N VAL A 41 -16.83 -8.05 -8.03
CA VAL A 41 -17.99 -7.17 -7.82
C VAL A 41 -19.25 -7.97 -7.46
N ASP A 42 -19.58 -9.00 -8.25
CA ASP A 42 -20.74 -9.85 -8.01
C ASP A 42 -20.64 -10.62 -6.69
N THR A 43 -19.45 -11.09 -6.34
CA THR A 43 -19.19 -11.80 -5.08
C THR A 43 -19.41 -10.91 -3.88
N ILE A 44 -18.85 -9.69 -3.92
CA ILE A 44 -19.02 -8.71 -2.83
C ILE A 44 -20.48 -8.30 -2.68
N ASN A 45 -21.18 -8.04 -3.78
CA ASN A 45 -22.60 -7.65 -3.75
C ASN A 45 -23.54 -8.75 -3.20
N ARG A 46 -23.08 -10.02 -3.18
CA ARG A 46 -23.76 -11.11 -2.46
C ARG A 46 -23.39 -11.17 -0.96
N GLY A 47 -22.57 -10.26 -0.46
CA GLY A 47 -22.06 -10.28 0.91
C GLY A 47 -21.01 -11.37 1.15
N GLN A 48 -20.26 -11.74 0.10
CA GLN A 48 -19.21 -12.76 0.13
C GLN A 48 -17.85 -12.12 -0.17
N ILE A 49 -16.77 -12.85 0.12
CA ILE A 49 -15.41 -12.41 -0.16
C ILE A 49 -14.76 -13.28 -1.24
N HIS A 50 -13.83 -12.71 -2.00
CA HIS A 50 -13.03 -13.39 -3.02
C HIS A 50 -11.55 -13.49 -2.64
N ILE A 51 -11.19 -13.02 -1.44
CA ILE A 51 -9.85 -13.09 -0.84
C ILE A 51 -9.96 -13.79 0.51
N ILE A 52 -8.84 -14.31 1.01
CA ILE A 52 -8.81 -15.02 2.31
C ILE A 52 -8.21 -14.09 3.36
N GLU A 53 -9.03 -13.62 4.29
CA GLU A 53 -8.61 -12.81 5.45
C GLU A 53 -9.56 -13.10 6.62
N PRO A 54 -9.05 -13.36 7.84
CA PRO A 54 -9.88 -13.63 9.00
C PRO A 54 -10.91 -12.54 9.27
N ASP A 55 -12.13 -12.94 9.64
CA ASP A 55 -13.27 -12.08 10.01
C ASP A 55 -13.78 -11.13 8.91
N LEU A 56 -13.14 -11.09 7.74
CA LEU A 56 -13.53 -10.20 6.65
C LEU A 56 -14.88 -10.59 6.04
N ASP A 57 -15.19 -11.88 5.96
CA ASP A 57 -16.45 -12.39 5.45
C ASP A 57 -17.64 -11.87 6.27
N MET A 58 -17.54 -11.92 7.59
CA MET A 58 -18.58 -11.38 8.48
C MET A 58 -18.71 -9.86 8.32
N ALA A 59 -17.60 -9.13 8.22
CA ALA A 59 -17.61 -7.69 8.06
C ALA A 59 -18.24 -7.25 6.73
N VAL A 60 -17.87 -7.89 5.62
CA VAL A 60 -18.43 -7.62 4.28
C VAL A 60 -19.91 -7.99 4.23
N HIS A 61 -20.27 -9.18 4.77
CA HIS A 61 -21.67 -9.59 4.82
C HIS A 61 -22.57 -8.57 5.56
N ALA A 62 -22.13 -8.12 6.75
CA ALA A 62 -22.85 -7.13 7.51
C ALA A 62 -22.97 -5.79 6.77
N ALA A 63 -21.86 -5.31 6.20
CA ALA A 63 -21.78 -4.03 5.49
C ALA A 63 -22.71 -3.99 4.26
N VAL A 64 -22.75 -5.06 3.48
CA VAL A 64 -23.64 -5.19 2.30
C VAL A 64 -25.10 -5.30 2.73
N ARG A 65 -25.40 -6.15 3.71
CA ARG A 65 -26.77 -6.34 4.21
C ARG A 65 -27.37 -5.06 4.79
N GLU A 66 -26.57 -4.25 5.47
CA GLU A 66 -26.98 -2.98 6.04
C GLU A 66 -27.00 -1.82 5.02
N GLY A 67 -26.56 -2.06 3.79
CA GLY A 67 -26.55 -1.08 2.70
C GLY A 67 -25.44 -0.03 2.78
N TYR A 68 -24.38 -0.28 3.56
CA TYR A 68 -23.21 0.61 3.66
C TYR A 68 -22.07 0.23 2.71
N LEU A 69 -22.07 -0.97 2.11
CA LEU A 69 -21.12 -1.39 1.10
C LEU A 69 -21.84 -1.94 -0.11
N ARG A 70 -21.48 -1.46 -1.28
CA ARG A 70 -21.79 -2.08 -2.57
C ARG A 70 -20.58 -1.99 -3.49
N ALA A 71 -20.49 -2.89 -4.47
CA ALA A 71 -19.43 -2.89 -5.46
C ALA A 71 -19.97 -2.61 -6.86
N THR A 72 -19.13 -2.00 -7.70
CA THR A 72 -19.42 -1.68 -9.10
C THR A 72 -18.15 -1.76 -9.93
N THR A 73 -18.30 -1.85 -11.27
CA THR A 73 -17.15 -1.80 -12.18
C THR A 73 -16.80 -0.40 -12.66
N ARG A 74 -17.56 0.60 -12.29
CA ARG A 74 -17.34 2.00 -12.70
C ARG A 74 -17.40 2.93 -11.51
N PRO A 75 -16.49 3.92 -11.42
CA PRO A 75 -16.57 4.95 -10.38
C PRO A 75 -17.87 5.75 -10.45
N GLU A 76 -18.33 6.19 -9.28
CA GLU A 76 -19.46 7.07 -9.10
C GLU A 76 -19.06 8.22 -8.19
N SER A 77 -19.85 9.30 -8.16
CA SER A 77 -19.55 10.47 -7.33
C SER A 77 -19.46 10.11 -5.84
N ALA A 78 -18.42 10.60 -5.18
CA ALA A 78 -18.13 10.39 -3.77
C ALA A 78 -17.47 11.65 -3.19
N ASP A 79 -17.29 11.70 -1.87
CA ASP A 79 -16.60 12.79 -1.18
C ASP A 79 -15.09 12.52 -1.01
N ALA A 80 -14.73 11.23 -1.08
CA ALA A 80 -13.35 10.78 -1.07
C ALA A 80 -13.16 9.55 -1.96
N PHE A 81 -12.00 9.47 -2.58
CA PHE A 81 -11.57 8.37 -3.45
C PHE A 81 -10.25 7.81 -2.91
N LEU A 82 -10.22 6.51 -2.60
CA LEU A 82 -9.02 5.80 -2.19
C LEU A 82 -8.60 4.86 -3.32
N ILE A 83 -7.36 4.96 -3.77
CA ILE A 83 -6.80 4.12 -4.82
C ILE A 83 -5.90 3.07 -4.18
N ALA A 84 -6.34 1.80 -4.23
CA ALA A 84 -5.68 0.64 -3.64
C ALA A 84 -5.45 -0.46 -4.71
N VAL A 85 -4.97 -0.06 -5.87
CA VAL A 85 -4.69 -0.93 -7.01
C VAL A 85 -3.28 -1.53 -6.94
N PRO A 86 -3.00 -2.67 -7.60
CA PRO A 86 -1.66 -3.24 -7.65
C PRO A 86 -0.62 -2.31 -8.30
N THR A 87 0.65 -2.45 -7.88
CA THR A 87 1.81 -1.78 -8.48
C THR A 87 2.90 -2.82 -8.78
N PRO A 88 2.71 -3.69 -9.77
CA PRO A 88 3.69 -4.71 -10.14
C PRO A 88 4.90 -4.11 -10.85
N PHE A 89 5.82 -4.98 -11.28
CA PHE A 89 6.86 -4.61 -12.22
C PHE A 89 6.44 -4.85 -13.65
N LYS A 90 7.05 -4.08 -14.54
CA LYS A 90 7.16 -4.40 -15.98
C LYS A 90 8.62 -4.37 -16.42
N GLU A 91 8.92 -5.08 -17.49
CA GLU A 91 10.19 -4.90 -18.20
C GLU A 91 10.18 -3.52 -18.89
N GLY A 92 11.27 -2.80 -18.76
CA GLY A 92 11.39 -1.45 -19.32
C GLY A 92 12.74 -1.24 -20.00
N PRO A 93 12.87 -0.13 -20.73
CA PRO A 93 14.11 0.20 -21.45
C PRO A 93 15.33 0.37 -20.54
N THR A 94 15.11 0.61 -19.26
CA THR A 94 16.16 0.75 -18.22
C THR A 94 16.48 -0.56 -17.48
N GLY A 95 15.90 -1.68 -17.89
CA GLY A 95 16.10 -3.00 -17.31
C GLY A 95 14.88 -3.60 -16.63
N PRO A 96 15.04 -4.77 -16.00
CA PRO A 96 13.97 -5.42 -15.25
C PRO A 96 13.59 -4.62 -13.98
N HIS A 97 12.41 -4.90 -13.44
CA HIS A 97 11.89 -4.28 -12.21
C HIS A 97 11.50 -2.80 -12.32
N HIS A 98 11.11 -2.34 -13.52
CA HIS A 98 10.52 -1.02 -13.68
C HIS A 98 9.13 -0.97 -13.01
N PRO A 99 8.83 0.03 -12.13
CA PRO A 99 7.51 0.16 -11.54
C PRO A 99 6.42 0.31 -12.59
N ASP A 100 5.37 -0.50 -12.50
CA ASP A 100 4.22 -0.39 -13.39
C ASP A 100 3.18 0.55 -12.77
N MET A 101 3.08 1.76 -13.31
CA MET A 101 2.15 2.79 -12.86
C MET A 101 0.83 2.78 -13.62
N ASP A 102 0.65 1.90 -14.62
CA ASP A 102 -0.51 1.91 -15.52
C ASP A 102 -1.84 1.67 -14.78
N TYR A 103 -1.81 0.88 -13.70
CA TYR A 103 -2.98 0.65 -12.84
C TYR A 103 -3.40 1.91 -12.08
N ILE A 104 -2.44 2.67 -11.55
CA ILE A 104 -2.72 3.95 -10.84
C ILE A 104 -3.20 4.98 -11.86
N GLU A 105 -2.58 5.06 -13.04
CA GLU A 105 -3.00 5.95 -14.11
C GLU A 105 -4.43 5.66 -14.56
N SER A 106 -4.74 4.38 -14.83
CA SER A 106 -6.07 3.95 -15.24
C SER A 106 -7.13 4.24 -14.16
N ALA A 107 -6.83 3.95 -12.88
CA ALA A 107 -7.71 4.27 -11.76
C ALA A 107 -7.94 5.79 -11.66
N SER A 108 -6.89 6.60 -11.77
CA SER A 108 -6.96 8.06 -11.73
C SER A 108 -7.83 8.63 -12.84
N LYS A 109 -7.62 8.19 -14.09
CA LYS A 109 -8.43 8.59 -15.25
C LYS A 109 -9.89 8.17 -15.09
N SER A 110 -10.15 7.01 -14.50
CA SER A 110 -11.52 6.52 -14.30
C SER A 110 -12.30 7.36 -13.28
N ILE A 111 -11.68 7.76 -12.16
CA ILE A 111 -12.34 8.61 -11.17
C ILE A 111 -12.44 10.07 -11.60
N ALA A 112 -11.58 10.53 -12.50
CA ALA A 112 -11.56 11.92 -12.95
C ALA A 112 -12.95 12.39 -13.44
N ALA A 113 -13.67 11.52 -14.18
CA ALA A 113 -14.99 11.86 -14.73
C ALA A 113 -16.06 12.20 -13.67
N VAL A 114 -15.87 11.76 -12.42
CA VAL A 114 -16.86 11.92 -11.33
C VAL A 114 -16.36 12.82 -10.20
N LEU A 115 -15.15 13.38 -10.32
CA LEU A 115 -14.59 14.32 -9.33
C LEU A 115 -15.37 15.65 -9.34
N LYS A 116 -15.49 16.24 -8.16
CA LYS A 116 -16.10 17.57 -7.95
C LYS A 116 -15.29 18.39 -6.94
N THR A 117 -15.47 19.70 -6.95
CA THR A 117 -14.86 20.60 -5.97
C THR A 117 -15.13 20.13 -4.54
N GLY A 118 -14.09 20.03 -3.75
CA GLY A 118 -14.14 19.60 -2.36
C GLY A 118 -13.72 18.14 -2.14
N ASP A 119 -13.60 17.32 -3.18
CA ASP A 119 -13.24 15.92 -3.05
C ASP A 119 -11.80 15.72 -2.59
N LEU A 120 -11.60 14.57 -1.94
CA LEU A 120 -10.31 14.08 -1.49
C LEU A 120 -9.92 12.84 -2.30
N VAL A 121 -8.70 12.81 -2.84
CA VAL A 121 -8.11 11.63 -3.49
C VAL A 121 -6.91 11.16 -2.67
N ILE A 122 -6.90 9.89 -2.29
CA ILE A 122 -5.82 9.27 -1.53
C ILE A 122 -5.23 8.11 -2.33
N LEU A 123 -3.91 8.12 -2.50
CA LEU A 123 -3.17 6.98 -3.00
C LEU A 123 -2.75 6.11 -1.82
N GLU A 124 -3.35 4.92 -1.67
CA GLU A 124 -2.97 3.90 -0.68
C GLU A 124 -2.00 2.86 -1.25
N SER A 125 -2.00 2.67 -2.57
CA SER A 125 -1.10 1.73 -3.24
C SER A 125 0.35 2.03 -2.90
N THR A 126 1.12 1.01 -2.51
CA THR A 126 2.58 1.14 -2.39
C THR A 126 3.16 1.51 -3.76
N SER A 127 3.92 2.59 -3.82
CA SER A 127 4.34 3.18 -5.09
C SER A 127 5.70 3.88 -4.97
N PRO A 128 6.43 4.09 -6.07
CA PRO A 128 7.68 4.82 -6.07
C PRO A 128 7.46 6.27 -5.62
N VAL A 129 8.53 6.90 -5.09
CA VAL A 129 8.50 8.30 -4.67
C VAL A 129 8.18 9.22 -5.85
N GLY A 130 7.16 10.06 -5.67
CA GLY A 130 6.62 10.94 -6.71
C GLY A 130 5.36 10.42 -7.40
N ALA A 131 4.91 9.20 -7.08
CA ALA A 131 3.71 8.63 -7.67
C ALA A 131 2.44 9.45 -7.38
N THR A 132 2.32 10.02 -6.19
CA THR A 132 1.19 10.87 -5.82
C THR A 132 1.17 12.17 -6.63
N GLU A 133 2.32 12.75 -6.89
CA GLU A 133 2.46 13.94 -7.74
C GLU A 133 2.10 13.60 -9.19
N GLN A 134 2.51 12.43 -9.67
CA GLN A 134 2.16 11.96 -11.00
C GLN A 134 0.66 11.68 -11.14
N MET A 135 0.04 11.06 -10.12
CA MET A 135 -1.41 10.89 -10.04
C MET A 135 -2.14 12.24 -10.14
N ALA A 136 -1.66 13.24 -9.39
CA ALA A 136 -2.21 14.59 -9.43
C ALA A 136 -2.12 15.22 -10.83
N ALA A 137 -1.02 14.96 -11.56
CA ALA A 137 -0.84 15.43 -12.95
C ALA A 137 -1.85 14.78 -13.91
N TRP A 138 -2.05 13.48 -13.83
CA TRP A 138 -3.05 12.76 -14.67
C TRP A 138 -4.48 13.22 -14.39
N LEU A 139 -4.81 13.49 -13.11
CA LEU A 139 -6.11 14.03 -12.75
C LEU A 139 -6.32 15.44 -13.31
N ALA A 140 -5.30 16.31 -13.22
CA ALA A 140 -5.36 17.67 -13.74
C ALA A 140 -5.48 17.70 -15.27
N GLU A 141 -4.78 16.81 -15.97
CA GLU A 141 -4.90 16.66 -17.43
C GLU A 141 -6.32 16.23 -17.83
N ALA A 142 -6.90 15.29 -17.09
CA ALA A 142 -8.25 14.78 -17.37
C ALA A 142 -9.37 15.76 -16.96
N ARG A 143 -9.10 16.70 -16.03
CA ARG A 143 -10.08 17.66 -15.48
C ARG A 143 -9.52 19.09 -15.43
N PRO A 144 -9.32 19.71 -16.61
CA PRO A 144 -8.81 21.08 -16.69
C PRO A 144 -9.77 22.15 -16.15
N ASP A 145 -11.01 21.77 -15.85
CA ASP A 145 -12.04 22.59 -15.20
C ASP A 145 -11.89 22.65 -13.67
N LEU A 146 -11.06 21.78 -13.06
CA LEU A 146 -10.78 21.75 -11.63
C LEU A 146 -9.34 22.17 -11.33
N THR A 147 -9.12 22.68 -10.14
CA THR A 147 -7.79 23.07 -9.66
C THR A 147 -7.21 22.02 -8.73
N PHE A 148 -5.87 21.82 -8.80
CA PHE A 148 -5.17 20.77 -8.09
C PHE A 148 -4.01 21.33 -7.24
N PRO A 149 -3.57 20.59 -6.16
CA PRO A 149 -2.60 21.12 -5.21
C PRO A 149 -1.24 21.47 -5.80
N GLN A 150 -0.77 20.78 -6.85
CA GLN A 150 0.53 21.04 -7.48
C GLN A 150 0.62 22.41 -8.14
N THR A 151 -0.51 23.02 -8.50
CA THR A 151 -0.56 24.33 -9.17
C THR A 151 -1.21 25.42 -8.32
N HIS A 152 -2.17 25.06 -7.46
CA HIS A 152 -2.99 25.99 -6.69
C HIS A 152 -2.80 25.87 -5.17
N GLY A 153 -1.93 24.94 -4.71
CA GLY A 153 -1.62 24.79 -3.27
C GLY A 153 -2.88 24.62 -2.42
N GLU A 154 -2.96 25.41 -1.36
CA GLU A 154 -4.07 25.36 -0.39
C GLU A 154 -5.44 25.80 -0.97
N SER A 155 -5.46 26.55 -2.07
CA SER A 155 -6.70 27.03 -2.71
C SER A 155 -7.29 26.06 -3.71
N SER A 156 -6.66 24.88 -3.92
CA SER A 156 -7.12 23.88 -4.88
C SER A 156 -8.53 23.35 -4.57
N ASP A 157 -9.28 23.03 -5.64
CA ASP A 157 -10.59 22.40 -5.55
C ASP A 157 -10.47 20.96 -5.01
N ILE A 158 -9.48 20.23 -5.48
CA ILE A 158 -9.23 18.85 -5.09
C ILE A 158 -8.14 18.78 -4.02
N ARG A 159 -8.26 17.84 -3.07
CA ARG A 159 -7.25 17.52 -2.08
C ARG A 159 -6.62 16.18 -2.41
N ILE A 160 -5.29 16.09 -2.28
CA ILE A 160 -4.55 14.89 -2.64
C ILE A 160 -3.57 14.53 -1.53
N ALA A 161 -3.57 13.24 -1.17
CA ALA A 161 -2.64 12.71 -0.17
C ALA A 161 -2.18 11.30 -0.54
N HIS A 162 -1.04 10.90 0.02
CA HIS A 162 -0.58 9.51 0.10
C HIS A 162 -0.75 9.00 1.52
N CYS A 163 -1.31 7.81 1.67
CA CYS A 163 -1.44 7.15 2.97
C CYS A 163 -1.17 5.66 2.81
N PRO A 164 0.11 5.22 2.87
CA PRO A 164 0.48 3.84 2.60
C PRO A 164 -0.12 2.90 3.62
N GLU A 165 -0.54 1.73 3.16
CA GLU A 165 -1.04 0.68 4.06
C GLU A 165 0.12 -0.11 4.67
N ARG A 166 0.01 -0.43 5.98
CA ARG A 166 1.08 -1.00 6.80
C ARG A 166 0.62 -2.20 7.62
N VAL A 167 -0.34 -2.96 7.09
CA VAL A 167 -0.94 -4.13 7.76
C VAL A 167 -0.25 -5.43 7.42
N LEU A 168 -0.39 -6.41 8.31
CA LEU A 168 0.09 -7.77 8.11
C LEU A 168 -1.09 -8.66 7.65
N PRO A 169 -0.94 -9.44 6.58
CA PRO A 169 -1.91 -10.46 6.19
C PRO A 169 -2.26 -11.38 7.35
N GLY A 170 -3.55 -11.68 7.52
CA GLY A 170 -4.08 -12.43 8.66
C GLY A 170 -4.44 -11.60 9.88
N GLN A 171 -4.15 -10.29 9.90
CA GLN A 171 -4.53 -9.36 10.96
C GLN A 171 -5.03 -8.01 10.40
N VAL A 172 -5.41 -7.97 9.14
CA VAL A 172 -5.66 -6.73 8.40
C VAL A 172 -6.72 -5.87 9.08
N LEU A 173 -7.90 -6.41 9.41
CA LEU A 173 -8.99 -5.64 10.02
C LEU A 173 -8.61 -5.02 11.37
N ARG A 174 -7.86 -5.77 12.19
CA ARG A 174 -7.38 -5.28 13.49
C ARG A 174 -6.34 -4.17 13.32
N GLU A 175 -5.36 -4.41 12.46
CA GLU A 175 -4.24 -3.49 12.26
C GLU A 175 -4.65 -2.21 11.53
N LEU A 176 -5.63 -2.26 10.61
CA LEU A 176 -6.24 -1.08 10.02
C LEU A 176 -6.74 -0.09 11.07
N VAL A 177 -7.30 -0.60 12.17
CA VAL A 177 -7.87 0.22 13.25
C VAL A 177 -6.82 0.64 14.27
N GLN A 178 -5.88 -0.25 14.63
CA GLN A 178 -4.99 -0.04 15.76
C GLN A 178 -3.65 0.61 15.41
N ASN A 179 -3.13 0.38 14.20
CA ASN A 179 -1.82 0.88 13.82
C ASN A 179 -1.84 2.41 13.58
N ASP A 180 -0.69 3.02 13.87
CA ASP A 180 -0.43 4.40 13.46
C ASP A 180 -0.42 4.52 11.94
N ARG A 181 -0.91 5.66 11.43
CA ARG A 181 -0.90 5.96 9.99
C ARG A 181 0.04 7.12 9.67
N VAL A 182 0.82 6.94 8.63
CA VAL A 182 1.60 8.02 8.02
C VAL A 182 0.73 8.68 6.96
N ILE A 183 0.51 9.99 7.08
CA ILE A 183 -0.36 10.74 6.17
C ILE A 183 0.45 11.84 5.48
N GLY A 184 0.70 11.67 4.20
CA GLY A 184 1.44 12.59 3.35
C GLY A 184 0.53 13.40 2.43
N GLY A 185 0.07 14.56 2.86
CA GLY A 185 -0.66 15.47 1.99
C GLY A 185 0.25 16.24 1.04
N MET A 186 -0.25 16.58 -0.15
CA MET A 186 0.46 17.50 -1.04
C MET A 186 0.49 18.92 -0.48
N THR A 187 -0.47 19.26 0.41
CA THR A 187 -0.50 20.50 1.21
C THR A 187 -0.97 20.19 2.63
N PRO A 188 -0.78 21.09 3.61
CA PRO A 188 -1.34 20.93 4.95
C PRO A 188 -2.86 20.67 4.96
N ARG A 189 -3.62 21.36 4.11
CA ARG A 189 -5.07 21.14 3.95
C ARG A 189 -5.41 19.73 3.44
N CYS A 190 -4.55 19.17 2.57
CA CYS A 190 -4.70 17.79 2.09
C CYS A 190 -4.46 16.79 3.23
N SER A 191 -3.41 17.00 4.03
CA SER A 191 -3.10 16.16 5.21
C SER A 191 -4.23 16.21 6.24
N ASP A 192 -4.78 17.39 6.50
CA ASP A 192 -5.90 17.59 7.43
C ASP A 192 -7.17 16.86 6.95
N ALA A 193 -7.48 16.93 5.66
CA ALA A 193 -8.62 16.21 5.08
C ALA A 193 -8.46 14.69 5.19
N ALA A 194 -7.29 14.17 4.84
CA ALA A 194 -6.99 12.74 4.95
C ALA A 194 -7.01 12.26 6.42
N THR A 195 -6.43 13.05 7.33
CA THR A 195 -6.46 12.76 8.77
C THR A 195 -7.89 12.65 9.28
N ARG A 196 -8.78 13.58 8.91
CA ARG A 196 -10.19 13.52 9.30
C ARG A 196 -10.90 12.29 8.77
N LEU A 197 -10.60 11.88 7.55
CA LEU A 197 -11.15 10.66 6.97
C LEU A 197 -10.72 9.43 7.78
N TYR A 198 -9.44 9.22 7.99
CA TYR A 198 -8.94 8.04 8.70
C TYR A 198 -9.32 8.01 10.19
N LYS A 199 -9.41 9.16 10.85
CA LYS A 199 -9.87 9.26 12.25
C LYS A 199 -11.32 8.80 12.47
N THR A 200 -12.07 8.51 11.43
CA THR A 200 -13.39 7.87 11.55
C THR A 200 -13.27 6.44 12.11
N PHE A 201 -12.13 5.77 11.90
CA PHE A 201 -11.93 4.40 12.40
C PHE A 201 -10.55 4.16 13.04
N VAL A 202 -9.52 4.91 12.68
CA VAL A 202 -8.14 4.72 13.20
C VAL A 202 -8.05 5.19 14.64
N GLN A 203 -7.66 4.27 15.53
CA GLN A 203 -7.39 4.52 16.94
C GLN A 203 -5.92 4.93 17.20
N GLY A 204 -5.01 4.44 16.35
CA GLY A 204 -3.61 4.84 16.37
C GLY A 204 -3.39 6.31 16.05
N GLU A 205 -2.16 6.77 16.09
CA GLU A 205 -1.79 8.14 15.73
C GLU A 205 -1.81 8.33 14.22
N CYS A 206 -2.26 9.51 13.76
CA CYS A 206 -2.12 9.94 12.38
C CYS A 206 -0.94 10.91 12.29
N ILE A 207 0.20 10.41 11.82
CA ILE A 207 1.47 11.14 11.75
C ILE A 207 1.53 11.88 10.42
N ILE A 208 1.51 13.22 10.47
CA ILE A 208 1.46 14.05 9.28
C ILE A 208 2.87 14.28 8.73
N THR A 209 3.00 14.14 7.41
CA THR A 209 4.20 14.47 6.63
C THR A 209 3.80 14.93 5.22
N ASN A 210 4.74 15.00 4.28
CA ASN A 210 4.46 15.24 2.85
C ASN A 210 4.33 13.91 2.08
N ALA A 211 3.74 13.95 0.88
CA ALA A 211 3.46 12.77 0.06
C ALA A 211 4.74 11.95 -0.24
N ARG A 212 5.82 12.59 -0.67
CA ARG A 212 7.10 11.92 -1.00
C ARG A 212 7.71 11.19 0.20
N THR A 213 7.66 11.81 1.38
CA THR A 213 8.15 11.19 2.62
C THR A 213 7.28 10.00 3.02
N ALA A 214 5.96 10.08 2.88
CA ALA A 214 5.05 8.98 3.18
C ALA A 214 5.26 7.79 2.23
N GLU A 215 5.46 8.03 0.92
CA GLU A 215 5.84 7.02 -0.07
C GLU A 215 7.15 6.33 0.32
N MET A 216 8.20 7.11 0.61
CA MET A 216 9.51 6.59 0.98
C MET A 216 9.47 5.82 2.30
N CYS A 217 8.66 6.22 3.27
CA CYS A 217 8.51 5.54 4.55
C CYS A 217 8.11 4.07 4.37
N LYS A 218 7.08 3.81 3.57
CA LYS A 218 6.62 2.45 3.27
C LYS A 218 7.70 1.61 2.58
N LEU A 219 8.36 2.17 1.58
CA LEU A 219 9.44 1.48 0.85
C LEU A 219 10.62 1.16 1.78
N THR A 220 10.94 2.09 2.69
CA THR A 220 12.01 1.92 3.68
C THR A 220 11.71 0.77 4.65
N GLU A 221 10.47 0.65 5.15
CA GLU A 221 10.07 -0.43 6.05
C GLU A 221 10.28 -1.81 5.41
N ASN A 222 9.86 -1.98 4.17
CA ASN A 222 10.00 -3.25 3.47
C ASN A 222 11.46 -3.52 3.05
N SER A 223 12.21 -2.49 2.65
CA SER A 223 13.64 -2.62 2.35
C SER A 223 14.46 -2.97 3.58
N PHE A 224 14.15 -2.38 4.74
CA PHE A 224 14.77 -2.73 6.02
C PHE A 224 14.57 -4.22 6.34
N ARG A 225 13.35 -4.71 6.20
CA ARG A 225 13.04 -6.13 6.42
C ARG A 225 13.80 -7.03 5.43
N ASP A 226 13.81 -6.67 4.15
CA ASP A 226 14.51 -7.42 3.11
C ASP A 226 16.01 -7.54 3.36
N VAL A 227 16.66 -6.43 3.72
CA VAL A 227 18.11 -6.40 4.07
C VAL A 227 18.40 -7.28 5.29
N ASN A 228 17.57 -7.23 6.32
CA ASN A 228 17.76 -8.05 7.52
C ASN A 228 17.51 -9.54 7.26
N ILE A 229 16.57 -9.88 6.39
CA ILE A 229 16.36 -11.27 5.93
C ILE A 229 17.56 -11.73 5.08
N ALA A 230 18.08 -10.88 4.20
CA ALA A 230 19.26 -11.18 3.39
C ALA A 230 20.47 -11.49 4.27
N PHE A 231 20.70 -10.70 5.33
CA PHE A 231 21.77 -10.97 6.29
C PHE A 231 21.60 -12.35 6.96
N ALA A 232 20.41 -12.68 7.44
CA ALA A 232 20.13 -13.99 8.04
C ALA A 232 20.31 -15.13 7.04
N ASN A 233 19.87 -14.95 5.78
CA ASN A 233 20.03 -15.93 4.72
C ASN A 233 21.49 -16.15 4.34
N GLU A 234 22.29 -15.09 4.21
CA GLU A 234 23.72 -15.18 3.94
C GLU A 234 24.45 -15.86 5.10
N LEU A 235 24.15 -15.47 6.35
CA LEU A 235 24.73 -16.10 7.54
C LEU A 235 24.46 -17.60 7.57
N SER A 236 23.27 -18.04 7.15
CA SER A 236 22.95 -19.47 7.08
C SER A 236 23.77 -20.24 6.05
N ILE A 237 24.14 -19.60 4.95
CA ILE A 237 25.03 -20.20 3.93
C ILE A 237 26.46 -20.32 4.47
N VAL A 238 26.93 -19.29 5.17
CA VAL A 238 28.25 -19.26 5.80
C VAL A 238 28.36 -20.31 6.90
N ALA A 239 27.37 -20.35 7.82
CA ALA A 239 27.32 -21.33 8.91
C ALA A 239 27.35 -22.76 8.38
N ASP A 240 26.57 -23.05 7.35
CA ASP A 240 26.56 -24.35 6.68
C ASP A 240 27.96 -24.76 6.15
N LYS A 241 28.65 -23.85 5.48
CA LYS A 241 30.02 -24.11 5.00
C LYS A 241 31.04 -24.34 6.11
N MET A 242 30.78 -23.75 7.28
CA MET A 242 31.64 -23.85 8.46
C MET A 242 31.26 -25.01 9.39
N GLY A 243 30.22 -25.77 9.08
CA GLY A 243 29.69 -26.84 9.92
C GLY A 243 29.07 -26.34 11.23
N LEU A 244 28.51 -25.13 11.24
CA LEU A 244 27.87 -24.51 12.39
C LEU A 244 26.33 -24.59 12.27
N ASP A 245 25.65 -24.67 13.43
CA ASP A 245 24.21 -24.51 13.51
C ASP A 245 23.85 -23.01 13.49
N VAL A 246 23.29 -22.54 12.37
CA VAL A 246 22.89 -21.12 12.22
C VAL A 246 21.83 -20.69 13.22
N TRP A 247 20.93 -21.61 13.61
CA TRP A 247 19.88 -21.30 14.59
C TRP A 247 20.47 -21.03 15.98
N GLU A 248 21.48 -21.82 16.36
CA GLU A 248 22.23 -21.58 17.59
C GLU A 248 23.00 -20.27 17.52
N VAL A 249 23.72 -20.02 16.42
CA VAL A 249 24.47 -18.77 16.22
C VAL A 249 23.54 -17.55 16.37
N ILE A 250 22.39 -17.55 15.70
CA ILE A 250 21.42 -16.46 15.77
C ILE A 250 20.86 -16.31 17.18
N ARG A 251 20.48 -17.41 17.82
CA ARG A 251 19.95 -17.38 19.19
C ARG A 251 20.95 -16.78 20.18
N LEU A 252 22.21 -17.12 20.05
CA LEU A 252 23.29 -16.60 20.92
C LEU A 252 23.62 -15.14 20.60
N ALA A 253 23.73 -14.77 19.31
CA ALA A 253 24.01 -13.41 18.88
C ALA A 253 22.90 -12.43 19.34
N ASN A 254 21.64 -12.86 19.28
CA ASN A 254 20.48 -12.07 19.73
C ASN A 254 20.40 -11.89 21.27
N ARG A 255 21.32 -12.52 22.04
CA ARG A 255 21.48 -12.18 23.48
C ARG A 255 22.13 -10.81 23.68
N HIS A 256 22.81 -10.30 22.66
CA HIS A 256 23.38 -8.97 22.71
C HIS A 256 22.27 -7.90 22.58
N PRO A 257 22.19 -6.90 23.48
CA PRO A 257 21.04 -5.99 23.56
C PRO A 257 20.79 -5.10 22.34
N ARG A 258 21.74 -4.99 21.43
CA ARG A 258 21.65 -4.22 20.18
C ARG A 258 21.60 -5.07 18.93
N VAL A 259 21.37 -6.37 19.05
CA VAL A 259 21.32 -7.32 17.93
C VAL A 259 19.97 -8.02 17.90
N ASN A 260 19.33 -7.98 16.73
CA ASN A 260 18.07 -8.68 16.48
C ASN A 260 18.07 -9.24 15.05
N ILE A 261 18.80 -10.34 14.87
CA ILE A 261 18.89 -11.05 13.58
C ILE A 261 17.59 -11.81 13.36
N LEU A 262 17.01 -11.67 12.16
CA LEU A 262 15.82 -12.39 11.74
C LEU A 262 16.14 -13.87 11.47
N GLN A 263 15.10 -14.69 11.26
CA GLN A 263 15.24 -16.09 10.94
C GLN A 263 15.57 -16.27 9.46
N PRO A 264 16.57 -17.12 9.09
CA PRO A 264 16.82 -17.46 7.70
C PRO A 264 15.69 -18.34 7.14
N GLY A 265 15.44 -18.21 5.84
CA GLY A 265 14.43 -18.97 5.13
C GLY A 265 14.91 -19.45 3.76
N PRO A 266 14.02 -20.06 2.95
CA PRO A 266 14.37 -20.58 1.61
C PRO A 266 14.56 -19.44 0.59
N GLY A 267 14.18 -18.23 0.91
CA GLY A 267 14.21 -17.04 0.06
C GLY A 267 13.12 -16.06 0.48
N VAL A 268 12.94 -15.00 -0.29
CA VAL A 268 11.88 -13.99 -0.07
C VAL A 268 11.01 -13.90 -1.32
N GLY A 269 9.77 -14.30 -1.17
CA GLY A 269 8.75 -14.18 -2.20
C GLY A 269 7.66 -13.16 -1.84
N GLY A 270 6.55 -13.21 -2.59
CA GLY A 270 5.38 -12.36 -2.39
C GLY A 270 5.46 -11.02 -3.12
N HIS A 271 4.43 -10.20 -2.92
CA HIS A 271 4.19 -8.97 -3.69
C HIS A 271 4.69 -7.70 -2.99
N CYS A 272 5.27 -7.78 -1.79
CA CYS A 272 5.70 -6.61 -1.02
C CYS A 272 7.23 -6.61 -0.83
N ILE A 273 7.76 -7.47 0.08
CA ILE A 273 9.19 -7.44 0.42
C ILE A 273 10.09 -7.76 -0.78
N ALA A 274 9.64 -8.62 -1.69
CA ALA A 274 10.39 -8.92 -2.91
C ALA A 274 10.33 -7.82 -3.99
N VAL A 275 9.39 -6.88 -3.87
CA VAL A 275 9.05 -5.86 -4.88
C VAL A 275 9.51 -4.46 -4.47
N ASP A 276 9.08 -3.99 -3.32
CA ASP A 276 9.22 -2.58 -2.90
C ASP A 276 10.67 -2.08 -2.86
N PRO A 277 11.69 -2.89 -2.48
CA PRO A 277 13.08 -2.43 -2.52
C PRO A 277 13.55 -2.00 -3.91
N TRP A 278 13.02 -2.62 -4.96
CA TRP A 278 13.34 -2.26 -6.33
C TRP A 278 12.81 -0.87 -6.72
N PHE A 279 11.75 -0.38 -6.09
CA PHE A 279 11.28 0.99 -6.32
C PHE A 279 12.30 2.02 -5.83
N ILE A 280 12.99 1.75 -4.71
CA ILE A 280 14.10 2.60 -4.24
C ILE A 280 15.29 2.48 -5.20
N VAL A 281 15.65 1.26 -5.60
CA VAL A 281 16.75 1.01 -6.55
C VAL A 281 16.48 1.68 -7.89
N HIS A 282 15.24 1.64 -8.38
CA HIS A 282 14.86 2.32 -9.63
C HIS A 282 14.99 3.85 -9.53
N GLY A 283 14.60 4.43 -8.39
CA GLY A 283 14.65 5.89 -8.15
C GLY A 283 16.06 6.44 -7.91
N ALA A 284 17.00 5.61 -7.42
CA ALA A 284 18.37 6.01 -7.10
C ALA A 284 19.35 4.85 -7.36
N PRO A 285 19.57 4.46 -8.63
CA PRO A 285 20.30 3.24 -8.96
C PRO A 285 21.78 3.26 -8.54
N GLU A 286 22.42 4.42 -8.53
CA GLU A 286 23.83 4.55 -8.14
C GLU A 286 24.03 4.55 -6.62
N ASP A 287 22.99 4.93 -5.85
CA ASP A 287 23.08 5.15 -4.41
C ASP A 287 22.51 3.99 -3.57
N THR A 288 22.14 2.87 -4.22
CA THR A 288 21.46 1.74 -3.56
C THR A 288 22.20 0.39 -3.64
N PRO A 289 23.53 0.33 -3.48
CA PRO A 289 24.29 -0.92 -3.59
C PRO A 289 23.88 -1.96 -2.53
N LEU A 290 23.59 -1.53 -1.30
CA LEU A 290 23.18 -2.42 -0.21
C LEU A 290 21.82 -3.08 -0.49
N ILE A 291 20.82 -2.29 -0.86
CA ILE A 291 19.44 -2.77 -1.13
C ILE A 291 19.46 -3.75 -2.31
N ARG A 292 20.17 -3.40 -3.39
CA ARG A 292 20.32 -4.26 -4.57
C ARG A 292 21.02 -5.58 -4.24
N THR A 293 22.10 -5.53 -3.45
CA THR A 293 22.85 -6.73 -3.05
C THR A 293 22.00 -7.63 -2.16
N ALA A 294 21.24 -7.07 -1.22
CA ALA A 294 20.34 -7.82 -0.36
C ALA A 294 19.28 -8.59 -1.18
N ARG A 295 18.67 -7.94 -2.18
CA ARG A 295 17.76 -8.62 -3.11
C ARG A 295 18.46 -9.79 -3.83
N GLY A 296 19.68 -9.58 -4.34
CA GLY A 296 20.47 -10.63 -4.97
C GLY A 296 20.77 -11.83 -4.05
N VAL A 297 21.05 -11.57 -2.77
CA VAL A 297 21.23 -12.61 -1.74
C VAL A 297 19.95 -13.41 -1.54
N ASN A 298 18.83 -12.73 -1.34
CA ASN A 298 17.53 -13.37 -1.11
C ASN A 298 17.08 -14.21 -2.33
N ASP A 299 17.22 -13.71 -3.54
CA ASP A 299 16.91 -14.42 -4.78
C ASP A 299 17.86 -15.61 -5.01
N GLY A 300 19.13 -15.44 -4.66
CA GLY A 300 20.16 -16.49 -4.75
C GLY A 300 19.96 -17.64 -3.75
N LYS A 301 19.30 -17.37 -2.61
CA LYS A 301 19.09 -18.35 -1.53
C LYS A 301 18.30 -19.58 -1.99
N ILE A 302 17.33 -19.40 -2.85
CA ILE A 302 16.52 -20.49 -3.40
C ILE A 302 17.41 -21.56 -4.07
N ARG A 303 18.39 -21.12 -4.87
CA ARG A 303 19.32 -22.04 -5.55
C ARG A 303 20.22 -22.80 -4.55
N HIS A 304 20.58 -22.16 -3.43
CA HIS A 304 21.33 -22.85 -2.37
C HIS A 304 20.51 -23.94 -1.71
N VAL A 305 19.23 -23.67 -1.40
CA VAL A 305 18.31 -24.66 -0.77
C VAL A 305 18.09 -25.84 -1.71
N ILE A 306 17.79 -25.58 -2.99
CA ILE A 306 17.55 -26.67 -3.98
C ILE A 306 18.78 -27.57 -4.13
N ARG A 307 20.01 -27.03 -4.06
CA ARG A 307 21.23 -27.86 -4.15
C ARG A 307 21.46 -28.74 -2.93
N LYS A 308 20.80 -28.46 -1.81
CA LYS A 308 20.92 -29.22 -0.56
C LYS A 308 19.79 -30.22 -0.34
N ALA A 309 18.63 -30.02 -0.99
CA ALA A 309 17.51 -30.97 -0.96
C ALA A 309 17.78 -32.15 -1.90
#